data_9f0e78bf8d4131288e85e3a26d285e00
#
_entry.id   9f0e78bf8d4131288e85e3a26d285e00
#
_cell.length_a   1.000
_cell.length_b   1.000
_cell.length_c   1.000
_cell.angle_alpha   90.00
_cell.angle_beta   90.00
_cell.angle_gamma   90.00
#
_symmetry.space_group_name_H-M   'P 1'
#
loop_
_entity.id
_entity.type
_entity.pdbx_description
1 polymer ?
#
loop_
_entity_poly.entity_id
_entity_poly.type
_entity_poly.pdbx_seq_one_letter_code
_entity_poly.pdbx_strand_id
1 'polypeptide(L)'
;MVYPHTKATKIMFDSSNPRKANAVTVSTQGLEYTISATREVILSAGVFHSPQLLMLSGIGPRTTLESHGITVIADLPGVGQNLQDQTLFLTANGVNTPSGGAIIANPANTATILKEYLEDAKGPLSSVGVFMGFEKIPPQLRQNFTQQTKKSLDRYPSDWPEVEYLAAAVSGPNFSSVGAYGLILTAPLSRGNVTISSSNIEDPPIIDMGWLTDPGDVEVAVAAIKRARQAWAADALKPIKAGPESLPGEAVSTDEEIVEYLRKSVSTISHASATCAMGREGDVTAVVDSSAKVFGVDGLRVVDISAFPFALPGHPQASVYMFAEKIADDIKNGH
;
A
#
# COMPACT_ATOMS: atom_id res chain seq x y z
N MET A 1 4.61 16.41 -23.30
CA MET A 1 5.04 15.32 -24.22
C MET A 1 5.20 14.07 -23.37
N VAL A 2 4.77 12.90 -23.86
CA VAL A 2 4.90 11.61 -23.15
C VAL A 2 5.87 10.74 -23.94
N TYR A 3 6.80 10.11 -23.26
CA TYR A 3 7.78 9.17 -23.83
C TYR A 3 7.40 7.75 -23.38
N PRO A 4 6.54 7.03 -24.13
CA PRO A 4 6.18 5.64 -23.76
C PRO A 4 7.38 4.71 -23.94
N HIS A 5 7.40 3.62 -23.19
CA HIS A 5 8.49 2.63 -23.21
C HIS A 5 9.88 3.19 -22.90
N THR A 6 9.93 4.30 -22.14
CA THR A 6 11.17 4.97 -21.76
C THR A 6 11.36 4.85 -20.24
N LYS A 7 12.46 4.22 -19.83
CA LYS A 7 12.82 4.00 -18.43
C LYS A 7 13.70 5.14 -17.96
N ALA A 8 13.34 5.81 -16.84
CA ALA A 8 14.26 6.71 -16.15
C ALA A 8 15.32 5.88 -15.41
N THR A 9 16.59 6.21 -15.62
CA THR A 9 17.71 5.44 -15.06
C THR A 9 18.46 6.20 -13.97
N LYS A 10 18.51 7.53 -14.06
CA LYS A 10 19.24 8.38 -13.09
C LYS A 10 18.77 9.84 -13.15
N ILE A 11 18.71 10.49 -12.01
CA ILE A 11 18.54 11.95 -11.92
C ILE A 11 19.93 12.58 -12.04
N MET A 12 20.04 13.60 -12.86
CA MET A 12 21.29 14.32 -13.13
C MET A 12 21.29 15.67 -12.42
N PHE A 13 22.47 16.07 -11.94
CA PHE A 13 22.69 17.33 -11.24
C PHE A 13 23.57 18.24 -12.06
N ASP A 14 23.38 19.56 -11.89
CA ASP A 14 24.13 20.58 -12.59
C ASP A 14 25.62 20.54 -12.17
N SER A 15 26.53 20.56 -13.13
CA SER A 15 27.97 20.53 -12.88
C SER A 15 28.48 21.77 -12.13
N SER A 16 27.79 22.91 -12.27
CA SER A 16 28.10 24.17 -11.56
C SER A 16 27.43 24.26 -10.18
N ASN A 17 26.34 23.52 -9.96
CA ASN A 17 25.64 23.36 -8.67
C ASN A 17 25.30 21.90 -8.43
N PRO A 18 26.21 21.11 -7.84
CA PRO A 18 26.04 19.67 -7.70
C PRO A 18 24.83 19.21 -6.86
N ARG A 19 24.10 20.13 -6.27
CA ARG A 19 22.85 19.85 -5.54
C ARG A 19 21.59 20.24 -6.29
N LYS A 20 21.69 20.81 -7.50
CA LYS A 20 20.53 21.19 -8.31
C LYS A 20 20.25 20.12 -9.35
N ALA A 21 19.11 19.46 -9.23
CA ALA A 21 18.62 18.54 -10.26
C ALA A 21 18.20 19.32 -11.50
N ASN A 22 18.68 18.91 -12.69
CA ASN A 22 18.44 19.63 -13.93
C ASN A 22 18.13 18.74 -15.14
N ALA A 23 18.20 17.41 -14.97
CA ALA A 23 17.92 16.47 -16.04
C ALA A 23 17.65 15.05 -15.52
N VAL A 24 17.21 14.18 -16.41
CA VAL A 24 17.05 12.74 -16.15
C VAL A 24 17.69 11.96 -17.29
N THR A 25 18.55 11.00 -16.98
CA THR A 25 19.00 10.01 -17.95
C THR A 25 17.91 8.96 -18.11
N VAL A 26 17.63 8.62 -19.36
CA VAL A 26 16.56 7.68 -19.72
C VAL A 26 17.07 6.67 -20.74
N SER A 27 16.44 5.49 -20.80
CA SER A 27 16.71 4.44 -21.77
C SER A 27 15.44 4.04 -22.50
N THR A 28 15.49 4.04 -23.85
CA THR A 28 14.43 3.55 -24.73
C THR A 28 15.01 2.49 -25.66
N GLN A 29 14.56 1.24 -25.51
CA GLN A 29 15.05 0.12 -26.30
C GLN A 29 16.60 -0.03 -26.28
N GLY A 30 17.22 0.25 -25.15
CA GLY A 30 18.67 0.19 -24.97
C GLY A 30 19.44 1.45 -25.42
N LEU A 31 18.78 2.43 -26.00
CA LEU A 31 19.39 3.73 -26.32
C LEU A 31 19.26 4.66 -25.11
N GLU A 32 20.38 5.05 -24.55
CA GLU A 32 20.45 6.02 -23.47
C GLU A 32 20.54 7.47 -24.01
N TYR A 33 19.78 8.38 -23.38
CA TYR A 33 19.85 9.81 -23.63
C TYR A 33 19.39 10.60 -22.42
N THR A 34 19.62 11.92 -22.44
CA THR A 34 19.28 12.80 -21.34
C THR A 34 18.13 13.73 -21.72
N ILE A 35 17.14 13.85 -20.83
CA ILE A 35 16.06 14.83 -20.94
C ILE A 35 16.32 15.93 -19.91
N SER A 36 16.52 17.15 -20.36
CA SER A 36 16.78 18.31 -19.50
C SER A 36 15.48 18.89 -18.94
N ALA A 37 15.52 19.32 -17.69
CA ALA A 37 14.45 20.05 -17.03
C ALA A 37 14.83 21.53 -16.88
N THR A 38 13.94 22.43 -17.30
CA THR A 38 14.17 23.89 -17.19
C THR A 38 13.79 24.47 -15.83
N ARG A 39 12.93 23.78 -15.07
CA ARG A 39 12.46 24.22 -13.75
C ARG A 39 12.88 23.23 -12.69
N GLU A 40 12.28 22.05 -12.70
CA GLU A 40 12.50 20.99 -11.71
C GLU A 40 12.23 19.60 -12.29
N VAL A 41 12.72 18.58 -11.61
CA VAL A 41 12.42 17.17 -11.85
C VAL A 41 11.39 16.74 -10.82
N ILE A 42 10.32 16.05 -11.28
CA ILE A 42 9.30 15.49 -10.39
C ILE A 42 9.37 13.97 -10.50
N LEU A 43 9.68 13.33 -9.39
CA LEU A 43 9.78 11.88 -9.28
C LEU A 43 8.43 11.31 -8.81
N SER A 44 7.84 10.43 -9.62
CA SER A 44 6.57 9.76 -9.34
C SER A 44 6.64 8.29 -9.76
N ALA A 45 7.72 7.60 -9.35
CA ALA A 45 7.97 6.21 -9.72
C ALA A 45 7.36 5.19 -8.73
N GLY A 46 6.65 5.68 -7.73
CA GLY A 46 5.95 4.88 -6.72
C GLY A 46 6.86 4.40 -5.60
N VAL A 47 6.22 3.71 -4.63
CA VAL A 47 6.80 3.37 -3.33
C VAL A 47 8.12 2.58 -3.39
N PHE A 48 8.35 1.80 -4.44
CA PHE A 48 9.55 0.98 -4.59
C PHE A 48 10.62 1.62 -5.46
N HIS A 49 10.22 2.28 -6.55
CA HIS A 49 11.17 2.81 -7.51
C HIS A 49 11.57 4.27 -7.25
N SER A 50 10.75 5.06 -6.55
CA SER A 50 11.15 6.41 -6.15
C SER A 50 12.36 6.40 -5.21
N PRO A 51 12.40 5.63 -4.11
CA PRO A 51 13.62 5.52 -3.30
C PRO A 51 14.78 4.87 -4.06
N GLN A 52 14.53 3.91 -4.95
CA GLN A 52 15.58 3.30 -5.78
C GLN A 52 16.25 4.36 -6.66
N LEU A 53 15.47 5.15 -7.40
CA LEU A 53 16.01 6.22 -8.26
C LEU A 53 16.75 7.31 -7.48
N LEU A 54 16.26 7.68 -6.29
CA LEU A 54 16.99 8.60 -5.41
C LEU A 54 18.35 8.03 -5.03
N MET A 55 18.41 6.78 -4.55
CA MET A 55 19.67 6.13 -4.15
C MET A 55 20.63 6.00 -5.33
N LEU A 56 20.18 5.52 -6.50
CA LEU A 56 21.01 5.42 -7.71
C LEU A 56 21.51 6.80 -8.20
N SER A 57 20.86 7.88 -7.80
CA SER A 57 21.25 9.25 -8.13
C SER A 57 22.10 9.92 -7.04
N GLY A 58 22.48 9.19 -5.99
CA GLY A 58 23.34 9.70 -4.90
C GLY A 58 22.58 10.35 -3.75
N ILE A 59 21.27 10.14 -3.63
CA ILE A 59 20.44 10.65 -2.53
C ILE A 59 19.92 9.47 -1.71
N GLY A 60 20.37 9.35 -0.47
CA GLY A 60 19.96 8.25 0.41
C GLY A 60 20.94 7.99 1.53
N PRO A 61 20.81 6.86 2.25
CA PRO A 61 21.71 6.50 3.33
C PRO A 61 23.16 6.40 2.83
N ARG A 62 24.05 7.22 3.36
CA ARG A 62 25.49 7.28 2.99
C ARG A 62 26.11 5.89 2.88
N THR A 63 25.94 5.08 3.92
CA THR A 63 26.56 3.74 3.98
C THR A 63 26.10 2.83 2.83
N THR A 64 24.83 2.90 2.45
CA THR A 64 24.29 2.17 1.32
C THR A 64 24.89 2.67 0.01
N LEU A 65 24.94 3.99 -0.21
CA LEU A 65 25.47 4.59 -1.42
C LEU A 65 26.95 4.22 -1.60
N GLU A 66 27.77 4.41 -0.56
CA GLU A 66 29.20 4.12 -0.58
C GLU A 66 29.50 2.64 -0.81
N SER A 67 28.69 1.71 -0.24
CA SER A 67 28.88 0.26 -0.45
C SER A 67 28.63 -0.17 -1.91
N HIS A 68 27.88 0.61 -2.68
CA HIS A 68 27.64 0.40 -4.10
C HIS A 68 28.48 1.32 -5.02
N GLY A 69 29.46 2.05 -4.47
CA GLY A 69 30.33 2.95 -5.23
C GLY A 69 29.61 4.18 -5.80
N ILE A 70 28.48 4.58 -5.19
CA ILE A 70 27.68 5.72 -5.62
C ILE A 70 28.15 6.96 -4.85
N THR A 71 28.47 8.02 -5.59
CA THR A 71 28.83 9.32 -5.01
C THR A 71 27.66 9.92 -4.24
N VAL A 72 27.88 10.28 -2.98
CA VAL A 72 26.85 10.88 -2.12
C VAL A 72 26.65 12.36 -2.50
N ILE A 73 25.45 12.69 -2.98
CA ILE A 73 24.98 14.06 -3.25
C ILE A 73 24.29 14.62 -2.00
N ALA A 74 23.37 13.83 -1.43
CA ALA A 74 22.70 14.15 -0.17
C ALA A 74 22.59 12.90 0.70
N ASP A 75 23.06 13.00 1.94
CA ASP A 75 22.93 11.95 2.94
C ASP A 75 21.55 12.07 3.58
N LEU A 76 20.61 11.25 3.13
CA LEU A 76 19.22 11.19 3.61
C LEU A 76 18.89 9.77 4.07
N PRO A 77 19.12 9.47 5.37
CA PRO A 77 18.91 8.14 5.92
C PRO A 77 17.47 7.61 5.77
N GLY A 78 16.47 8.51 5.65
CA GLY A 78 15.07 8.16 5.50
C GLY A 78 14.70 7.56 4.14
N VAL A 79 15.53 7.72 3.10
CA VAL A 79 15.23 7.18 1.77
C VAL A 79 15.16 5.66 1.80
N GLY A 80 14.02 5.14 1.39
CA GLY A 80 13.72 3.71 1.39
C GLY A 80 13.31 3.14 2.75
N GLN A 81 13.33 3.94 3.83
CA GLN A 81 12.93 3.50 5.17
C GLN A 81 11.43 3.75 5.41
N ASN A 82 10.92 3.26 6.55
CA ASN A 82 9.55 3.49 6.99
C ASN A 82 8.47 2.92 6.03
N LEU A 83 8.79 1.91 5.23
CA LEU A 83 7.81 1.23 4.39
C LEU A 83 6.66 0.72 5.25
N GLN A 84 5.45 1.16 4.94
CA GLN A 84 4.21 0.76 5.60
C GLN A 84 3.30 0.14 4.56
N ASP A 85 2.71 -1.00 4.88
CA ASP A 85 1.73 -1.65 4.00
C ASP A 85 0.58 -2.22 4.83
N GLN A 86 -0.61 -2.08 4.30
CA GLN A 86 -1.82 -2.63 4.89
C GLN A 86 -1.89 -4.13 4.57
N THR A 87 -1.72 -4.96 5.59
CA THR A 87 -1.79 -6.42 5.43
C THR A 87 -3.22 -6.90 5.29
N LEU A 88 -3.42 -7.88 4.43
CA LEU A 88 -4.69 -8.55 4.16
C LEU A 88 -4.66 -9.99 4.68
N PHE A 89 -5.70 -10.36 5.40
CA PHE A 89 -6.01 -11.73 5.80
C PHE A 89 -7.42 -12.09 5.35
N LEU A 90 -7.71 -13.36 5.22
CA LEU A 90 -9.02 -13.83 4.78
C LEU A 90 -9.70 -14.69 5.86
N THR A 91 -11.02 -14.50 6.00
CA THR A 91 -11.90 -15.53 6.58
C THR A 91 -12.99 -15.88 5.59
N ALA A 92 -13.41 -17.13 5.54
CA ALA A 92 -14.39 -17.55 4.56
C ALA A 92 -15.30 -18.67 5.08
N ASN A 93 -16.55 -18.62 4.65
CA ASN A 93 -17.57 -19.64 4.91
C ASN A 93 -18.28 -20.01 3.60
N GLY A 94 -18.74 -21.25 3.47
CA GLY A 94 -19.67 -21.62 2.39
C GLY A 94 -20.97 -20.81 2.48
N VAL A 95 -21.46 -20.31 1.35
CA VAL A 95 -22.74 -19.59 1.28
C VAL A 95 -23.64 -20.14 0.16
N ASN A 96 -24.94 -20.03 0.35
CA ASN A 96 -25.94 -20.42 -0.65
C ASN A 96 -26.33 -19.31 -1.62
N THR A 97 -25.66 -18.16 -1.54
CA THR A 97 -25.88 -17.02 -2.43
C THR A 97 -24.86 -17.07 -3.56
N PRO A 98 -25.29 -16.98 -4.84
CA PRO A 98 -24.35 -16.98 -5.96
C PRO A 98 -23.42 -15.75 -5.90
N SER A 99 -22.15 -15.95 -6.16
CA SER A 99 -21.20 -14.84 -6.28
C SER A 99 -21.42 -14.07 -7.58
N GLY A 100 -21.08 -12.79 -7.61
CA GLY A 100 -21.09 -11.98 -8.83
C GLY A 100 -20.27 -12.63 -9.95
N GLY A 101 -19.11 -13.19 -9.61
CA GLY A 101 -18.26 -13.93 -10.55
C GLY A 101 -18.95 -15.19 -11.12
N ALA A 102 -19.66 -15.97 -10.28
CA ALA A 102 -20.42 -17.13 -10.75
C ALA A 102 -21.60 -16.73 -11.66
N ILE A 103 -22.26 -15.61 -11.35
CA ILE A 103 -23.34 -15.07 -12.19
C ILE A 103 -22.80 -14.65 -13.57
N ILE A 104 -21.68 -13.90 -13.58
CA ILE A 104 -21.04 -13.40 -14.81
C ILE A 104 -20.47 -14.56 -15.65
N ALA A 105 -19.86 -15.56 -15.01
CA ALA A 105 -19.24 -16.69 -15.68
C ALA A 105 -20.25 -17.67 -16.30
N ASN A 106 -21.55 -17.58 -15.97
CA ASN A 106 -22.57 -18.43 -16.54
C ASN A 106 -23.01 -17.93 -17.95
N PRO A 107 -22.71 -18.68 -19.03
CA PRO A 107 -23.02 -18.26 -20.40
C PRO A 107 -24.49 -17.93 -20.61
N ALA A 108 -25.41 -18.59 -19.90
CA ALA A 108 -26.85 -18.33 -20.00
C ALA A 108 -27.23 -16.91 -19.53
N ASN A 109 -26.44 -16.29 -18.70
CA ASN A 109 -26.69 -14.94 -18.17
C ASN A 109 -26.05 -13.83 -19.02
N THR A 110 -25.09 -14.16 -19.90
CA THR A 110 -24.23 -13.16 -20.56
C THR A 110 -25.03 -12.11 -21.32
N ALA A 111 -26.00 -12.52 -22.12
CA ALA A 111 -26.81 -11.58 -22.92
C ALA A 111 -27.65 -10.65 -22.04
N THR A 112 -28.25 -11.17 -20.98
CA THR A 112 -29.08 -10.40 -20.04
C THR A 112 -28.22 -9.40 -19.26
N ILE A 113 -27.11 -9.86 -18.70
CA ILE A 113 -26.18 -9.02 -17.90
C ILE A 113 -25.61 -7.89 -18.74
N LEU A 114 -25.20 -8.20 -19.99
CA LEU A 114 -24.66 -7.19 -20.90
C LEU A 114 -25.74 -6.19 -21.30
N LYS A 115 -26.94 -6.63 -21.56
CA LYS A 115 -28.10 -5.76 -21.88
C LYS A 115 -28.39 -4.81 -20.70
N GLU A 116 -28.57 -5.34 -19.50
CA GLU A 116 -28.81 -4.53 -18.28
C GLU A 116 -27.74 -3.48 -18.05
N TYR A 117 -26.47 -3.84 -18.29
CA TYR A 117 -25.36 -2.91 -18.14
C TYR A 117 -25.35 -1.80 -19.19
N LEU A 118 -25.55 -2.15 -20.47
CA LEU A 118 -25.47 -1.19 -21.58
C LEU A 118 -26.71 -0.29 -21.68
N GLU A 119 -27.90 -0.81 -21.36
CA GLU A 119 -29.15 -0.06 -21.49
C GLU A 119 -29.52 0.70 -20.20
N ASP A 120 -29.29 0.09 -19.03
CA ASP A 120 -29.76 0.59 -17.74
C ASP A 120 -28.64 0.95 -16.74
N ALA A 121 -27.39 0.68 -17.07
CA ALA A 121 -26.24 0.77 -16.13
C ALA A 121 -26.48 0.00 -14.82
N LYS A 122 -27.09 -1.18 -14.90
CA LYS A 122 -27.47 -2.05 -13.78
C LYS A 122 -26.79 -3.42 -13.84
N GLY A 123 -27.10 -4.23 -12.84
CA GLY A 123 -26.66 -5.63 -12.75
C GLY A 123 -25.20 -5.79 -12.29
N PRO A 124 -24.67 -7.03 -12.34
CA PRO A 124 -23.37 -7.37 -11.76
C PRO A 124 -22.19 -6.62 -12.36
N LEU A 125 -22.28 -6.14 -13.61
CA LEU A 125 -21.22 -5.38 -14.27
C LEU A 125 -21.16 -3.91 -13.82
N SER A 126 -22.18 -3.39 -13.15
CA SER A 126 -22.23 -2.03 -12.62
C SER A 126 -21.78 -1.93 -11.16
N SER A 127 -21.37 -3.04 -10.55
CA SER A 127 -20.98 -3.11 -9.14
C SER A 127 -19.65 -3.84 -8.97
N VAL A 128 -18.81 -3.37 -8.07
CA VAL A 128 -17.58 -4.08 -7.66
C VAL A 128 -17.89 -5.32 -6.80
N GLY A 129 -19.17 -5.51 -6.38
CA GLY A 129 -19.61 -6.68 -5.61
C GLY A 129 -18.96 -6.81 -4.22
N VAL A 130 -18.44 -5.73 -3.66
CA VAL A 130 -17.75 -5.70 -2.36
C VAL A 130 -18.41 -4.68 -1.47
N PHE A 131 -18.60 -5.02 -0.20
CA PHE A 131 -19.01 -4.11 0.85
C PHE A 131 -17.80 -3.81 1.74
N MET A 132 -17.58 -2.54 2.08
CA MET A 132 -16.49 -2.11 2.95
C MET A 132 -17.05 -1.62 4.28
N GLY A 133 -16.44 -2.05 5.37
CA GLY A 133 -16.72 -1.57 6.71
C GLY A 133 -15.41 -1.27 7.44
N PHE A 134 -15.36 -0.15 8.13
CA PHE A 134 -14.20 0.29 8.91
C PHE A 134 -14.56 0.27 10.39
N GLU A 135 -13.71 -0.32 11.21
CA GLU A 135 -13.97 -0.43 12.65
C GLU A 135 -12.68 -0.25 13.46
N LYS A 136 -12.78 0.41 14.59
CA LYS A 136 -11.81 0.27 15.68
C LYS A 136 -12.15 -1.02 16.42
N ILE A 137 -11.17 -1.86 16.70
CA ILE A 137 -11.41 -3.14 17.40
C ILE A 137 -12.25 -2.90 18.67
N PRO A 138 -13.37 -3.60 18.85
CA PRO A 138 -14.26 -3.40 20.00
C PRO A 138 -13.56 -3.59 21.34
N PRO A 139 -13.94 -2.84 22.39
CA PRO A 139 -13.29 -2.88 23.70
C PRO A 139 -13.14 -4.30 24.29
N GLN A 140 -14.11 -5.17 24.05
CA GLN A 140 -14.09 -6.56 24.54
C GLN A 140 -12.95 -7.40 23.96
N LEU A 141 -12.60 -7.15 22.69
CA LEU A 141 -11.49 -7.82 22.02
C LEU A 141 -10.14 -7.14 22.30
N ARG A 142 -10.15 -5.83 22.66
CA ARG A 142 -8.94 -5.08 23.04
C ARG A 142 -8.46 -5.39 24.46
N GLN A 143 -9.24 -6.08 25.29
CA GLN A 143 -8.86 -6.39 26.67
C GLN A 143 -7.53 -7.15 26.71
N ASN A 144 -7.31 -8.05 25.77
CA ASN A 144 -6.11 -8.89 25.68
C ASN A 144 -4.90 -8.19 25.05
N PHE A 145 -5.06 -6.95 24.53
CA PHE A 145 -3.93 -6.21 23.97
C PHE A 145 -2.94 -5.84 25.08
N THR A 146 -1.66 -5.98 24.78
CA THR A 146 -0.60 -5.48 25.66
C THR A 146 -0.70 -3.98 25.86
N GLN A 147 -0.12 -3.47 26.95
CA GLN A 147 -0.08 -2.03 27.20
C GLN A 147 0.71 -1.29 26.11
N GLN A 148 1.75 -1.94 25.55
CA GLN A 148 2.53 -1.37 24.46
C GLN A 148 1.69 -1.20 23.20
N THR A 149 0.91 -2.20 22.81
CA THR A 149 0.00 -2.16 21.67
C THR A 149 -1.04 -1.04 21.85
N LYS A 150 -1.70 -1.00 23.02
CA LYS A 150 -2.66 0.08 23.34
C LYS A 150 -2.01 1.46 23.18
N LYS A 151 -0.84 1.68 23.76
CA LYS A 151 -0.11 2.95 23.66
C LYS A 151 0.27 3.30 22.23
N SER A 152 0.64 2.33 21.41
CA SER A 152 0.99 2.55 20.01
C SER A 152 -0.24 2.94 19.17
N LEU A 153 -1.37 2.28 19.38
CA LEU A 153 -2.63 2.58 18.69
C LEU A 153 -3.25 3.91 19.15
N ASP A 154 -3.05 4.29 20.40
CA ASP A 154 -3.54 5.56 20.96
C ASP A 154 -2.82 6.82 20.41
N ARG A 155 -1.77 6.64 19.59
CA ARG A 155 -1.16 7.75 18.82
C ARG A 155 -2.01 8.20 17.65
N TYR A 156 -2.88 7.34 17.15
CA TYR A 156 -3.83 7.69 16.11
C TYR A 156 -5.05 8.41 16.69
N PRO A 157 -5.76 9.22 15.92
CA PRO A 157 -7.02 9.85 16.35
C PRO A 157 -8.01 8.81 16.91
N SER A 158 -8.87 9.23 17.83
CA SER A 158 -9.79 8.31 18.51
C SER A 158 -10.78 7.61 17.57
N ASP A 159 -11.09 8.22 16.43
CA ASP A 159 -11.97 7.72 15.38
C ASP A 159 -11.23 7.01 14.24
N TRP A 160 -9.88 6.88 14.33
CA TRP A 160 -9.11 6.18 13.33
C TRP A 160 -9.42 4.67 13.35
N PRO A 161 -9.85 4.08 12.22
CA PRO A 161 -10.11 2.64 12.17
C PRO A 161 -8.81 1.85 12.29
N GLU A 162 -8.89 0.68 12.90
CA GLU A 162 -7.77 -0.26 13.03
C GLU A 162 -7.87 -1.38 12.00
N VAL A 163 -9.11 -1.69 11.58
CA VAL A 163 -9.39 -2.75 10.61
C VAL A 163 -10.44 -2.30 9.61
N GLU A 164 -10.21 -2.65 8.36
CA GLU A 164 -11.20 -2.63 7.30
C GLU A 164 -11.65 -4.07 7.02
N TYR A 165 -12.95 -4.25 6.82
CA TYR A 165 -13.59 -5.50 6.43
C TYR A 165 -14.12 -5.38 5.01
N LEU A 166 -13.53 -6.14 4.08
CA LEU A 166 -14.06 -6.28 2.71
C LEU A 166 -14.95 -7.53 2.66
N ALA A 167 -16.25 -7.33 2.64
CA ALA A 167 -17.21 -8.43 2.55
C ALA A 167 -17.62 -8.68 1.10
N ALA A 168 -17.44 -9.91 0.64
CA ALA A 168 -17.81 -10.31 -0.73
C ALA A 168 -18.29 -11.77 -0.79
N ALA A 169 -19.13 -12.07 -1.75
CA ALA A 169 -19.33 -13.44 -2.21
C ALA A 169 -18.42 -13.69 -3.42
N VAL A 170 -17.52 -14.65 -3.30
CA VAL A 170 -16.53 -15.00 -4.32
C VAL A 170 -16.76 -16.43 -4.82
N SER A 171 -16.27 -16.72 -6.02
CA SER A 171 -16.34 -18.08 -6.56
C SER A 171 -15.33 -18.97 -5.84
N GLY A 172 -15.82 -20.03 -5.22
CA GLY A 172 -15.03 -21.08 -4.61
C GLY A 172 -14.69 -22.21 -5.59
N PRO A 173 -14.03 -23.28 -5.11
CA PRO A 173 -13.79 -24.49 -5.91
C PRO A 173 -15.10 -25.05 -6.48
N ASN A 174 -15.03 -25.63 -7.69
CA ASN A 174 -16.18 -26.23 -8.38
C ASN A 174 -17.37 -25.29 -8.58
N PHE A 175 -17.10 -23.97 -8.78
CA PHE A 175 -18.13 -22.92 -8.92
C PHE A 175 -19.08 -22.79 -7.71
N SER A 176 -18.71 -23.33 -6.56
CA SER A 176 -19.39 -23.04 -5.31
C SER A 176 -19.25 -21.56 -4.95
N SER A 177 -20.17 -21.04 -4.15
CA SER A 177 -20.06 -19.69 -3.63
C SER A 177 -19.48 -19.70 -2.23
N VAL A 178 -18.54 -18.79 -1.98
CA VAL A 178 -17.88 -18.59 -0.71
C VAL A 178 -18.08 -17.13 -0.30
N GLY A 179 -18.65 -16.91 0.87
CA GLY A 179 -18.66 -15.59 1.49
C GLY A 179 -17.34 -15.38 2.21
N ALA A 180 -16.66 -14.29 1.91
CA ALA A 180 -15.38 -13.96 2.48
C ALA A 180 -15.37 -12.59 3.16
N TYR A 181 -14.63 -12.46 4.24
CA TYR A 181 -14.12 -11.19 4.75
C TYR A 181 -12.63 -11.10 4.47
N GLY A 182 -12.24 -10.06 3.71
CA GLY A 182 -10.87 -9.55 3.73
C GLY A 182 -10.72 -8.65 4.94
N LEU A 183 -9.75 -8.97 5.80
CA LEU A 183 -9.43 -8.23 7.02
C LEU A 183 -8.15 -7.46 6.75
N ILE A 184 -8.24 -6.14 6.68
CA ILE A 184 -7.10 -5.27 6.35
C ILE A 184 -6.73 -4.44 7.58
N LEU A 185 -5.46 -4.50 7.99
CA LEU A 185 -4.94 -3.63 9.04
C LEU A 185 -4.72 -2.23 8.50
N THR A 186 -5.53 -1.26 8.93
CA THR A 186 -5.50 0.13 8.43
C THR A 186 -4.59 1.06 9.23
N ALA A 187 -4.05 0.60 10.35
CA ALA A 187 -3.11 1.32 11.19
C ALA A 187 -1.85 0.46 11.47
N PRO A 188 -1.09 0.06 10.44
CA PRO A 188 0.04 -0.86 10.61
C PRO A 188 1.12 -0.25 11.48
N LEU A 189 1.58 -1.00 12.48
CA LEU A 189 2.67 -0.64 13.39
C LEU A 189 4.01 -1.16 12.90
N SER A 190 4.03 -2.27 12.17
CA SER A 190 5.19 -2.86 11.52
C SER A 190 5.78 -1.94 10.46
N ARG A 191 7.10 -1.98 10.31
CA ARG A 191 7.82 -1.18 9.34
C ARG A 191 8.77 -2.06 8.53
N GLY A 192 8.77 -1.82 7.22
CA GLY A 192 9.71 -2.41 6.30
C GLY A 192 10.65 -1.37 5.69
N ASN A 193 11.37 -1.78 4.66
CA ASN A 193 12.28 -0.92 3.93
C ASN A 193 12.45 -1.35 2.46
N VAL A 194 12.98 -0.43 1.67
CA VAL A 194 13.43 -0.63 0.30
C VAL A 194 14.88 -0.20 0.20
N THR A 195 15.74 -1.00 -0.41
CA THR A 195 17.11 -0.61 -0.67
C THR A 195 17.56 -1.10 -2.05
N ILE A 196 18.66 -0.56 -2.55
CA ILE A 196 19.24 -1.00 -3.82
C ILE A 196 20.04 -2.29 -3.62
N SER A 197 20.01 -3.17 -4.63
CA SER A 197 20.82 -4.39 -4.69
C SER A 197 22.15 -4.19 -5.41
N SER A 198 22.23 -3.15 -6.26
CA SER A 198 23.43 -2.75 -7.00
C SER A 198 23.35 -1.28 -7.43
N SER A 199 24.32 -0.77 -8.16
CA SER A 199 24.29 0.55 -8.79
C SER A 199 23.61 0.58 -10.16
N ASN A 200 23.02 -0.54 -10.62
CA ASN A 200 22.34 -0.67 -11.90
C ASN A 200 20.82 -0.65 -11.71
N ILE A 201 20.10 0.23 -12.44
CA ILE A 201 18.64 0.33 -12.40
C ILE A 201 17.92 -0.92 -12.92
N GLU A 202 18.59 -1.76 -13.71
CA GLU A 202 18.01 -3.02 -14.22
C GLU A 202 17.90 -4.09 -13.12
N ASP A 203 18.67 -3.97 -12.06
CA ASP A 203 18.60 -4.87 -10.92
C ASP A 203 17.43 -4.45 -10.00
N PRO A 204 16.51 -5.36 -9.70
CA PRO A 204 15.39 -5.05 -8.80
C PRO A 204 15.86 -4.57 -7.42
N PRO A 205 15.16 -3.62 -6.79
CA PRO A 205 15.43 -3.25 -5.42
C PRO A 205 15.15 -4.42 -4.47
N ILE A 206 15.84 -4.44 -3.34
CA ILE A 206 15.53 -5.33 -2.22
C ILE A 206 14.39 -4.71 -1.44
N ILE A 207 13.28 -5.43 -1.30
CA ILE A 207 12.07 -4.99 -0.61
C ILE A 207 11.84 -5.91 0.58
N ASP A 208 11.92 -5.34 1.77
CA ASP A 208 11.47 -5.99 3.00
C ASP A 208 10.17 -5.33 3.45
N MET A 209 9.06 -6.04 3.35
CA MET A 209 7.75 -5.52 3.74
C MET A 209 7.60 -5.37 5.25
N GLY A 210 8.39 -6.10 6.03
CA GLY A 210 8.37 -6.08 7.50
C GLY A 210 7.04 -6.48 8.13
N TRP A 211 6.16 -7.19 7.40
CA TRP A 211 4.83 -7.55 7.91
C TRP A 211 4.88 -8.33 9.22
N LEU A 212 3.99 -8.00 10.15
CA LEU A 212 3.83 -8.66 11.45
C LEU A 212 5.12 -8.70 12.30
N THR A 213 6.03 -7.77 12.07
CA THR A 213 7.24 -7.62 12.90
C THR A 213 6.94 -6.88 14.23
N ASP A 214 5.93 -6.01 14.25
CA ASP A 214 5.42 -5.43 15.49
C ASP A 214 4.35 -6.35 16.10
N PRO A 215 4.49 -6.76 17.38
CA PRO A 215 3.49 -7.60 18.04
C PRO A 215 2.08 -7.00 18.06
N GLY A 216 1.96 -5.68 18.02
CA GLY A 216 0.67 -5.01 17.99
C GLY A 216 -0.15 -5.33 16.75
N ASP A 217 0.48 -5.46 15.58
CA ASP A 217 -0.22 -5.88 14.37
C ASP A 217 -0.75 -7.30 14.48
N VAL A 218 0.00 -8.19 15.15
CA VAL A 218 -0.45 -9.56 15.41
C VAL A 218 -1.66 -9.57 16.34
N GLU A 219 -1.63 -8.77 17.42
CA GLU A 219 -2.75 -8.67 18.37
C GLU A 219 -4.01 -8.13 17.69
N VAL A 220 -3.89 -7.09 16.85
CA VAL A 220 -5.00 -6.52 16.08
C VAL A 220 -5.54 -7.54 15.07
N ALA A 221 -4.66 -8.26 14.36
CA ALA A 221 -5.07 -9.26 13.37
C ALA A 221 -5.81 -10.45 14.01
N VAL A 222 -5.34 -10.94 15.17
CA VAL A 222 -6.04 -11.98 15.95
C VAL A 222 -7.44 -11.50 16.37
N ALA A 223 -7.54 -10.27 16.87
CA ALA A 223 -8.82 -9.68 17.23
C ALA A 223 -9.75 -9.51 16.02
N ALA A 224 -9.21 -9.14 14.84
CA ALA A 224 -9.96 -9.02 13.60
C ALA A 224 -10.54 -10.37 13.13
N ILE A 225 -9.77 -11.47 13.21
CA ILE A 225 -10.27 -12.84 12.94
C ILE A 225 -11.43 -13.18 13.88
N LYS A 226 -11.28 -12.94 15.17
CA LYS A 226 -12.34 -13.18 16.17
C LYS A 226 -13.58 -12.34 15.88
N ARG A 227 -13.39 -11.09 15.47
CA ARG A 227 -14.48 -10.18 15.10
C ARG A 227 -15.23 -10.66 13.86
N ALA A 228 -14.53 -11.11 12.82
CA ALA A 228 -15.14 -11.70 11.64
C ALA A 228 -15.97 -12.94 11.97
N ARG A 229 -15.49 -13.80 12.87
CA ARG A 229 -16.26 -14.96 13.39
C ARG A 229 -17.54 -14.53 14.11
N GLN A 230 -17.49 -13.44 14.91
CA GLN A 230 -18.70 -12.88 15.53
C GLN A 230 -19.70 -12.39 14.47
N ALA A 231 -19.21 -11.74 13.40
CA ALA A 231 -20.05 -11.32 12.29
C ALA A 231 -20.71 -12.54 11.60
N TRP A 232 -19.96 -13.61 11.32
CA TRP A 232 -20.49 -14.85 10.74
C TRP A 232 -21.50 -15.56 11.65
N ALA A 233 -21.44 -15.36 12.96
CA ALA A 233 -22.39 -15.91 13.93
C ALA A 233 -23.67 -15.06 14.07
N ALA A 234 -23.72 -13.86 13.48
CA ALA A 234 -24.86 -12.97 13.58
C ALA A 234 -26.13 -13.56 12.89
N ASP A 235 -27.29 -13.30 13.47
CA ASP A 235 -28.57 -13.80 12.96
C ASP A 235 -28.84 -13.36 11.52
N ALA A 236 -28.40 -12.18 11.14
CA ALA A 236 -28.54 -11.65 9.78
C ALA A 236 -27.83 -12.50 8.70
N LEU A 237 -26.76 -13.22 9.04
CA LEU A 237 -26.02 -14.05 8.10
C LEU A 237 -26.42 -15.52 8.12
N LYS A 238 -27.19 -15.98 9.13
CA LYS A 238 -27.68 -17.37 9.20
C LYS A 238 -28.39 -17.85 7.94
N PRO A 239 -29.28 -17.06 7.28
CA PRO A 239 -30.01 -17.51 6.10
C PRO A 239 -29.11 -17.80 4.89
N ILE A 240 -27.94 -17.17 4.80
CA ILE A 240 -27.03 -17.31 3.65
C ILE A 240 -25.85 -18.24 3.93
N LYS A 241 -25.55 -18.54 5.19
CA LYS A 241 -24.47 -19.45 5.56
C LYS A 241 -24.82 -20.89 5.23
N ALA A 242 -24.01 -21.55 4.42
CA ALA A 242 -24.27 -22.90 3.90
C ALA A 242 -23.25 -23.96 4.34
N GLY A 243 -22.33 -23.62 5.27
CA GLY A 243 -21.31 -24.57 5.73
C GLY A 243 -20.44 -24.02 6.85
N PRO A 244 -19.47 -24.82 7.29
CA PRO A 244 -18.49 -24.40 8.30
C PRO A 244 -17.56 -23.33 7.76
N GLU A 245 -16.75 -22.78 8.65
CA GLU A 245 -15.63 -21.91 8.27
C GLU A 245 -14.62 -22.71 7.43
N SER A 246 -14.33 -22.24 6.22
CA SER A 246 -13.35 -22.87 5.32
C SER A 246 -11.97 -22.21 5.40
N LEU A 247 -11.90 -20.93 5.82
CA LEU A 247 -10.68 -20.18 6.10
C LEU A 247 -10.87 -19.33 7.37
N PRO A 248 -9.94 -19.41 8.32
CA PRO A 248 -8.83 -20.36 8.44
C PRO A 248 -9.27 -21.81 8.66
N GLY A 249 -10.53 -22.05 8.96
CA GLY A 249 -11.13 -23.35 9.29
C GLY A 249 -11.34 -23.52 10.78
N GLU A 250 -12.33 -24.35 11.16
CA GLU A 250 -12.75 -24.53 12.56
C GLU A 250 -11.65 -25.15 13.46
N ALA A 251 -10.67 -25.83 12.87
CA ALA A 251 -9.53 -26.37 13.60
C ALA A 251 -8.58 -25.28 14.14
N VAL A 252 -8.58 -24.09 13.54
CA VAL A 252 -7.78 -22.94 14.00
C VAL A 252 -8.59 -22.21 15.06
N SER A 253 -8.43 -22.56 16.34
CA SER A 253 -9.32 -22.13 17.43
C SER A 253 -8.62 -21.30 18.52
N THR A 254 -7.34 -21.57 18.79
CA THR A 254 -6.55 -20.81 19.78
C THR A 254 -5.86 -19.60 19.16
N ASP A 255 -5.41 -18.67 20.00
CA ASP A 255 -4.69 -17.47 19.55
C ASP A 255 -3.39 -17.86 18.86
N GLU A 256 -2.67 -18.87 19.35
CA GLU A 256 -1.44 -19.38 18.77
C GLU A 256 -1.67 -19.97 17.38
N GLU A 257 -2.74 -20.75 17.19
CA GLU A 257 -3.11 -21.32 15.90
C GLU A 257 -3.53 -20.22 14.91
N ILE A 258 -4.24 -19.19 15.39
CA ILE A 258 -4.57 -18.01 14.57
C ILE A 258 -3.29 -17.28 14.14
N VAL A 259 -2.34 -17.05 15.06
CA VAL A 259 -1.05 -16.41 14.72
C VAL A 259 -0.28 -17.20 13.67
N GLU A 260 -0.28 -18.53 13.78
CA GLU A 260 0.36 -19.39 12.77
C GLU A 260 -0.32 -19.25 11.40
N TYR A 261 -1.65 -19.23 11.37
CA TYR A 261 -2.42 -18.97 10.16
C TYR A 261 -2.08 -17.60 9.55
N LEU A 262 -2.09 -16.55 10.37
CA LEU A 262 -1.78 -15.17 9.93
C LEU A 262 -0.40 -15.10 9.28
N ARG A 263 0.62 -15.68 9.89
CA ARG A 263 1.99 -15.69 9.36
C ARG A 263 2.13 -16.44 8.03
N LYS A 264 1.33 -17.47 7.80
CA LYS A 264 1.34 -18.26 6.56
C LYS A 264 0.50 -17.65 5.45
N SER A 265 -0.50 -16.82 5.79
CA SER A 265 -1.50 -16.31 4.87
C SER A 265 -1.42 -14.79 4.64
N VAL A 266 -0.53 -14.09 5.34
CA VAL A 266 -0.36 -12.65 5.16
C VAL A 266 -0.12 -12.29 3.70
N SER A 267 -0.84 -11.28 3.23
CA SER A 267 -0.75 -10.75 1.88
C SER A 267 -0.87 -9.24 1.90
N THR A 268 -0.56 -8.61 0.79
CA THR A 268 -0.79 -7.16 0.58
C THR A 268 -2.16 -6.91 -0.04
N ILE A 269 -2.70 -5.73 0.21
CA ILE A 269 -3.76 -5.14 -0.61
C ILE A 269 -3.21 -4.06 -1.57
N SER A 270 -1.89 -4.06 -1.78
CA SER A 270 -1.17 -3.14 -2.67
C SER A 270 -1.23 -1.66 -2.23
N HIS A 271 -1.22 -1.42 -0.93
CA HIS A 271 -1.27 -0.08 -0.33
C HIS A 271 0.07 0.36 0.29
N ALA A 272 1.17 -0.25 -0.14
CA ALA A 272 2.51 0.11 0.33
C ALA A 272 2.79 1.61 0.14
N SER A 273 3.41 2.27 1.14
CA SER A 273 3.59 3.73 1.22
C SER A 273 4.79 4.14 2.05
N ALA A 274 5.10 5.44 2.08
CA ALA A 274 5.95 6.12 3.07
C ALA A 274 7.46 5.83 2.99
N THR A 275 8.00 5.37 1.86
CA THR A 275 9.45 5.10 1.66
C THR A 275 10.28 6.34 1.33
N CYS A 276 9.65 7.49 1.09
CA CYS A 276 10.28 8.81 0.95
C CYS A 276 9.49 9.81 1.81
N ALA A 277 9.26 9.46 3.07
CA ALA A 277 8.29 10.11 3.94
C ALA A 277 8.48 11.62 4.06
N MET A 278 7.35 12.33 4.02
CA MET A 278 7.29 13.76 4.32
C MET A 278 7.51 14.00 5.83
N GLY A 279 8.28 15.04 6.14
CA GLY A 279 8.52 15.43 7.52
C GLY A 279 9.02 16.86 7.65
N ARG A 280 9.52 17.19 8.85
CA ARG A 280 10.06 18.51 9.15
C ARG A 280 11.55 18.55 8.85
N GLU A 281 12.05 19.73 8.56
CA GLU A 281 13.51 19.95 8.47
C GLU A 281 14.20 19.54 9.79
N GLY A 282 15.29 18.79 9.67
CA GLY A 282 16.02 18.23 10.81
C GLY A 282 15.52 16.88 11.32
N ASP A 283 14.39 16.38 10.82
CA ASP A 283 13.96 15.00 11.05
C ASP A 283 14.79 14.06 10.16
N VAL A 284 15.63 13.23 10.76
CA VAL A 284 16.53 12.31 10.05
C VAL A 284 15.77 11.22 9.25
N THR A 285 14.50 11.01 9.55
CA THR A 285 13.66 10.06 8.84
C THR A 285 12.90 10.68 7.66
N ALA A 286 12.85 12.02 7.59
CA ALA A 286 12.17 12.74 6.53
C ALA A 286 13.03 12.79 5.25
N VAL A 287 12.36 12.64 4.11
CA VAL A 287 12.97 12.73 2.78
C VAL A 287 12.50 13.98 2.05
N VAL A 288 11.25 14.38 2.23
CA VAL A 288 10.66 15.55 1.58
C VAL A 288 9.96 16.47 2.59
N ASP A 289 9.85 17.75 2.22
CA ASP A 289 9.05 18.73 2.96
C ASP A 289 7.56 18.68 2.62
N SER A 290 6.76 19.57 3.20
CA SER A 290 5.31 19.68 2.96
C SER A 290 4.92 20.11 1.53
N SER A 291 5.89 20.59 0.76
CA SER A 291 5.76 20.90 -0.68
C SER A 291 6.34 19.79 -1.56
N ALA A 292 6.62 18.63 -0.98
CA ALA A 292 7.22 17.47 -1.64
C ALA A 292 8.66 17.69 -2.15
N LYS A 293 9.34 18.77 -1.75
CA LYS A 293 10.73 19.05 -2.14
C LYS A 293 11.69 18.14 -1.36
N VAL A 294 12.62 17.53 -2.06
CA VAL A 294 13.62 16.63 -1.47
C VAL A 294 14.62 17.44 -0.67
N PHE A 295 14.86 17.07 0.61
CA PHE A 295 15.83 17.76 1.45
C PHE A 295 17.27 17.65 0.91
N GLY A 296 18.06 18.69 1.12
CA GLY A 296 19.48 18.73 0.77
C GLY A 296 19.80 18.90 -0.71
N VAL A 297 18.79 19.00 -1.59
CA VAL A 297 18.93 19.26 -3.03
C VAL A 297 17.88 20.25 -3.51
N ASP A 298 18.16 20.91 -4.66
CA ASP A 298 17.26 21.86 -5.30
C ASP A 298 16.66 21.26 -6.59
N GLY A 299 15.48 21.71 -6.98
CA GLY A 299 14.85 21.36 -8.25
C GLY A 299 14.41 19.90 -8.36
N LEU A 300 14.13 19.26 -7.22
CA LEU A 300 13.65 17.85 -7.15
C LEU A 300 12.49 17.72 -6.17
N ARG A 301 11.41 17.08 -6.62
CA ARG A 301 10.28 16.67 -5.76
C ARG A 301 9.99 15.18 -5.90
N VAL A 302 9.39 14.59 -4.86
CA VAL A 302 8.77 13.26 -4.90
C VAL A 302 7.26 13.42 -4.73
N VAL A 303 6.50 13.08 -5.78
CA VAL A 303 5.05 13.29 -5.81
C VAL A 303 4.36 11.97 -6.14
N ASP A 304 4.33 11.09 -5.18
CA ASP A 304 3.61 9.82 -5.19
C ASP A 304 3.38 9.32 -3.75
N ILE A 305 2.85 8.12 -3.59
CA ILE A 305 2.53 7.55 -2.29
C ILE A 305 3.77 7.30 -1.39
N SER A 306 4.98 7.27 -1.95
CA SER A 306 6.20 7.15 -1.15
C SER A 306 6.43 8.37 -0.25
N ALA A 307 5.93 9.55 -0.66
CA ALA A 307 6.05 10.79 0.09
C ALA A 307 5.06 10.92 1.27
N PHE A 308 4.10 10.02 1.40
CA PHE A 308 3.17 10.05 2.54
C PHE A 308 3.93 9.79 3.85
N PRO A 309 3.62 10.51 4.93
CA PRO A 309 4.30 10.34 6.22
C PRO A 309 3.94 9.03 6.92
N PHE A 310 2.76 8.48 6.61
CA PHE A 310 2.23 7.22 7.13
C PHE A 310 1.15 6.66 6.20
N ALA A 311 0.85 5.36 6.34
CA ALA A 311 -0.26 4.71 5.63
C ALA A 311 -1.60 5.31 6.08
N LEU A 312 -2.41 5.78 5.12
CA LEU A 312 -3.74 6.31 5.39
C LEU A 312 -4.74 5.15 5.58
N PRO A 313 -5.77 5.29 6.43
CA PRO A 313 -6.77 4.26 6.60
C PRO A 313 -7.66 4.15 5.35
N GLY A 314 -7.76 2.94 4.80
CA GLY A 314 -8.52 2.66 3.58
C GLY A 314 -7.68 2.75 2.30
N HIS A 315 -8.38 2.84 1.15
CA HIS A 315 -7.78 2.76 -0.17
C HIS A 315 -7.16 4.11 -0.57
N PRO A 316 -5.83 4.20 -0.81
CA PRO A 316 -5.11 5.48 -0.88
C PRO A 316 -5.23 6.20 -2.22
N GLN A 317 -5.82 5.61 -3.27
CA GLN A 317 -5.81 6.15 -4.63
C GLN A 317 -6.33 7.60 -4.69
N ALA A 318 -7.48 7.89 -4.10
CA ALA A 318 -8.04 9.24 -4.10
C ALA A 318 -7.13 10.25 -3.38
N SER A 319 -6.49 9.82 -2.28
CA SER A 319 -5.55 10.66 -1.53
C SER A 319 -4.27 10.96 -2.32
N VAL A 320 -3.80 10.00 -3.14
CA VAL A 320 -2.65 10.21 -4.03
C VAL A 320 -2.99 11.23 -5.12
N TYR A 321 -4.19 11.15 -5.72
CA TYR A 321 -4.65 12.17 -6.67
C TYR A 321 -4.76 13.55 -6.02
N MET A 322 -5.37 13.63 -4.83
CA MET A 322 -5.48 14.89 -4.08
C MET A 322 -4.10 15.50 -3.79
N PHE A 323 -3.14 14.68 -3.37
CA PHE A 323 -1.76 15.12 -3.12
C PHE A 323 -1.10 15.64 -4.40
N ALA A 324 -1.22 14.93 -5.52
CA ALA A 324 -0.65 15.35 -6.80
C ALA A 324 -1.25 16.68 -7.30
N GLU A 325 -2.58 16.85 -7.19
CA GLU A 325 -3.26 18.10 -7.54
C GLU A 325 -2.80 19.26 -6.66
N LYS A 326 -2.69 19.05 -5.34
CA LYS A 326 -2.16 20.04 -4.40
C LYS A 326 -0.75 20.49 -4.77
N ILE A 327 0.15 19.56 -5.06
CA ILE A 327 1.53 19.91 -5.44
C ILE A 327 1.56 20.60 -6.82
N ALA A 328 0.73 20.17 -7.77
CA ALA A 328 0.61 20.82 -9.07
C ALA A 328 0.14 22.28 -8.95
N ASP A 329 -0.78 22.56 -8.01
CA ASP A 329 -1.24 23.92 -7.73
C ASP A 329 -0.14 24.77 -7.07
N ASP A 330 0.60 24.22 -6.10
CA ASP A 330 1.76 24.88 -5.49
C ASP A 330 2.80 25.28 -6.56
N ILE A 331 3.13 24.38 -7.48
CA ILE A 331 4.10 24.64 -8.57
C ILE A 331 3.61 25.76 -9.49
N LYS A 332 2.31 25.79 -9.84
CA LYS A 332 1.72 26.85 -10.67
C LYS A 332 1.80 28.22 -10.00
N ASN A 333 1.63 28.26 -8.68
CA ASN A 333 1.63 29.49 -7.88
C ASN A 333 3.04 29.89 -7.37
N GLY A 334 4.07 29.11 -7.73
CA GLY A 334 5.47 29.43 -7.40
C GLY A 334 5.90 29.12 -5.97
N HIS A 335 5.23 28.15 -5.34
CA HIS A 335 5.51 27.69 -3.97
C HIS A 335 6.42 26.46 -3.91
#